data_1ce00cc3a591dae4c17b5788724c9801
#
_entry.id   1ce00cc3a591dae4c17b5788724c9801
#
_cell.length_a   1.000
_cell.length_b   1.000
_cell.length_c   1.000
_cell.angle_alpha   90.00
_cell.angle_beta   90.00
_cell.angle_gamma   90.00
#
_symmetry.space_group_name_H-M   'P 1'
#
loop_
_entity.id
_entity.type
_entity.pdbx_description
1 polymer ?
#
loop_
_entity_poly.entity_id
_entity_poly.type
_entity_poly.pdbx_seq_one_letter_code
_entity_poly.pdbx_strand_id
1 'polypeptide(L)' 'MIWEISGEEARQTADKLLAALDDFDDEEAKRLAKILSGYPFRMTQADKLKEAVSFIEDFMYDEAADIIRQIVSTIE' A
#
# COMPACT_ATOMS: atom_id res chain seq x y z
N MET A 1 -11.86 -4.84 18.51
CA MET A 1 -11.80 -3.43 18.09
C MET A 1 -11.17 -3.36 16.72
N ILE A 2 -11.83 -2.69 15.77
CA ILE A 2 -11.34 -2.54 14.42
C ILE A 2 -10.59 -1.23 14.32
N TRP A 3 -9.34 -1.29 13.86
CA TRP A 3 -8.55 -0.10 13.66
C TRP A 3 -8.63 0.29 12.18
N GLU A 4 -9.23 1.42 11.92
CA GLU A 4 -9.27 1.99 10.58
C GLU A 4 -8.48 3.28 10.57
N ILE A 5 -7.66 3.45 9.54
CA ILE A 5 -6.92 4.70 9.36
C ILE A 5 -7.74 5.66 8.53
N SER A 6 -7.51 6.96 8.69
CA SER A 6 -8.19 7.97 7.89
C SER A 6 -7.64 7.99 6.47
N GLY A 7 -8.36 8.65 5.55
CA GLY A 7 -7.86 8.83 4.18
C GLY A 7 -6.53 9.55 4.15
N GLU A 8 -6.35 10.56 5.00
CA GLU A 8 -5.09 11.29 5.09
C GLU A 8 -3.95 10.38 5.53
N GLU A 9 -4.18 9.57 6.57
CA GLU A 9 -3.18 8.62 7.03
C GLU A 9 -2.88 7.57 5.97
N ALA A 10 -3.89 7.12 5.25
CA ALA A 10 -3.71 6.16 4.16
C ALA A 10 -2.82 6.74 3.08
N ARG A 11 -3.03 8.00 2.69
CA ARG A 11 -2.19 8.67 1.71
C ARG A 11 -0.75 8.79 2.19
N GLN A 12 -0.57 9.22 3.43
CA GLN A 12 0.77 9.35 4.01
C GLN A 12 1.46 8.00 4.07
N THR A 13 0.74 6.97 4.48
CA THR A 13 1.29 5.62 4.53
C THR A 13 1.68 5.15 3.13
N ALA A 14 0.83 5.41 2.13
CA ALA A 14 1.13 5.03 0.75
C ALA A 14 2.35 5.77 0.21
N ASP A 15 2.51 7.06 0.53
CA ASP A 15 3.69 7.82 0.13
C ASP A 15 4.95 7.23 0.74
N LYS A 16 4.90 6.86 2.01
CA LYS A 16 6.03 6.20 2.68
C LYS A 16 6.32 4.84 2.08
N LEU A 17 5.26 4.12 1.73
CA LEU A 17 5.40 2.81 1.09
C LEU A 17 6.10 2.94 -0.27
N LEU A 18 5.71 3.94 -1.06
CA LEU A 18 6.36 4.19 -2.35
C LEU A 18 7.84 4.52 -2.17
N ALA A 19 8.17 5.32 -1.15
CA ALA A 19 9.55 5.64 -0.83
C ALA A 19 10.34 4.40 -0.42
N ALA A 20 9.74 3.53 0.39
CA ALA A 20 10.37 2.29 0.81
C ALA A 20 10.63 1.37 -0.39
N LEU A 21 9.69 1.31 -1.34
CA LEU A 21 9.88 0.52 -2.56
C LEU A 21 11.00 1.08 -3.41
N ASP A 22 11.11 2.40 -3.49
CA ASP A 22 12.18 3.06 -4.23
C ASP A 22 13.56 2.77 -3.62
N ASP A 23 13.61 2.65 -2.29
CA ASP A 23 14.84 2.33 -1.55
C ASP A 23 15.08 0.82 -1.44
N PHE A 24 14.23 0.00 -2.01
CA PHE A 24 14.28 -1.46 -1.89
C PHE A 24 14.27 -1.94 -0.44
N ASP A 25 13.56 -1.20 0.42
CA ASP A 25 13.43 -1.55 1.84
C ASP A 25 12.24 -2.49 2.02
N ASP A 26 12.51 -3.77 1.87
CA ASP A 26 11.49 -4.82 1.90
C ASP A 26 10.72 -4.86 3.23
N GLU A 27 11.43 -4.79 4.36
CA GLU A 27 10.79 -4.85 5.67
C GLU A 27 9.85 -3.67 5.90
N GLU A 28 10.32 -2.47 5.58
CA GLU A 28 9.52 -1.26 5.74
C GLU A 28 8.33 -1.28 4.78
N ALA A 29 8.55 -1.71 3.55
CA ALA A 29 7.48 -1.81 2.56
C ALA A 29 6.38 -2.75 3.03
N LYS A 30 6.73 -3.90 3.55
CA LYS A 30 5.74 -4.87 4.07
C LYS A 30 4.99 -4.31 5.27
N ARG A 31 5.68 -3.65 6.18
CA ARG A 31 5.08 -3.04 7.36
C ARG A 31 4.07 -1.97 6.96
N LEU A 32 4.46 -1.09 6.05
CA LEU A 32 3.60 0.00 5.59
C LEU A 32 2.40 -0.52 4.79
N ALA A 33 2.60 -1.55 3.97
CA ALA A 33 1.50 -2.18 3.25
C ALA A 33 0.47 -2.76 4.21
N LYS A 34 0.93 -3.35 5.31
CA LYS A 34 0.03 -3.87 6.33
C LYS A 34 -0.77 -2.76 7.01
N ILE A 35 -0.12 -1.64 7.31
CA ILE A 35 -0.80 -0.48 7.88
C ILE A 35 -1.83 0.07 6.89
N LEU A 36 -1.45 0.18 5.63
CA LEU A 36 -2.34 0.68 4.57
C LEU A 36 -3.58 -0.20 4.43
N SER A 37 -3.45 -1.50 4.64
CA SER A 37 -4.58 -2.42 4.57
C SER A 37 -5.65 -2.13 5.63
N GLY A 38 -5.35 -1.31 6.63
CA GLY A 38 -6.31 -0.86 7.62
C GLY A 38 -7.29 0.20 7.11
N TYR A 39 -7.05 0.76 5.93
CA TYR A 39 -8.00 1.69 5.33
C TYR A 39 -9.17 0.90 4.73
N PRO A 40 -10.43 1.37 4.89
CA PRO A 40 -11.60 0.65 4.36
C PRO A 40 -11.76 0.83 2.86
N PHE A 41 -10.89 0.20 2.08
CA PHE A 41 -10.96 0.22 0.63
C PHE A 41 -12.19 -0.52 0.13
N ARG A 42 -12.69 -0.11 -1.02
CA ARG A 42 -13.68 -0.90 -1.74
C ARG A 42 -13.04 -2.22 -2.17
N MET A 43 -13.87 -3.23 -2.39
CA MET A 43 -13.38 -4.58 -2.70
C MET A 43 -12.33 -4.59 -3.83
N THR A 44 -12.57 -3.83 -4.90
CA THR A 44 -11.65 -3.78 -6.03
C THR A 44 -10.28 -3.25 -5.62
N GLN A 45 -10.25 -2.17 -4.84
CA GLN A 45 -8.99 -1.58 -4.37
C GLN A 45 -8.30 -2.46 -3.34
N ALA A 46 -9.09 -3.11 -2.49
CA ALA A 46 -8.53 -4.05 -1.51
C ALA A 46 -7.83 -5.21 -2.22
N ASP A 47 -8.42 -5.72 -3.29
CA ASP A 47 -7.82 -6.79 -4.10
C ASP A 47 -6.52 -6.31 -4.75
N LYS A 48 -6.51 -5.08 -5.26
CA LYS A 48 -5.29 -4.50 -5.84
C LYS A 48 -4.19 -4.37 -4.80
N LEU A 49 -4.55 -3.97 -3.58
CA LEU A 49 -3.56 -3.89 -2.50
C LEU A 49 -2.95 -5.25 -2.20
N LYS A 50 -3.76 -6.30 -2.20
CA LYS A 50 -3.26 -7.67 -2.02
C LYS A 50 -2.29 -8.05 -3.12
N GLU A 51 -2.58 -7.68 -4.35
CA GLU A 51 -1.67 -7.91 -5.47
C GLU A 51 -0.35 -7.17 -5.28
N ALA A 52 -0.44 -5.91 -4.83
CA ALA A 52 0.77 -5.13 -4.55
C ALA A 52 1.64 -5.79 -3.50
N VAL A 53 1.03 -6.29 -2.41
CA VAL A 53 1.76 -7.01 -1.38
C VAL A 53 2.45 -8.25 -1.94
N SER A 54 1.74 -8.99 -2.80
CA SER A 54 2.30 -10.17 -3.46
C SER A 54 3.51 -9.80 -4.31
N PHE A 55 3.43 -8.71 -5.06
CA PHE A 55 4.56 -8.23 -5.86
C PHE A 55 5.75 -7.84 -4.98
N ILE A 56 5.49 -7.21 -3.82
CA ILE A 56 6.55 -6.87 -2.88
C ILE A 56 7.26 -8.14 -2.40
N GLU A 57 6.51 -9.18 -2.08
CA GLU A 57 7.07 -10.46 -1.66
C GLU A 57 7.91 -11.11 -2.75
N ASP A 58 7.56 -10.88 -4.01
CA ASP A 58 8.29 -11.40 -5.17
C ASP A 58 9.41 -10.46 -5.64
N PHE A 59 9.67 -9.39 -4.89
CA PHE A 59 10.67 -8.36 -5.21
C PHE A 59 10.38 -7.62 -6.52
N MET A 60 9.11 -7.57 -6.91
CA MET A 60 8.66 -6.85 -8.10
C MET A 60 8.15 -5.46 -7.69
N TYR A 61 9.07 -4.63 -7.24
CA TYR A 61 8.72 -3.35 -6.62
C TYR A 61 8.12 -2.34 -7.61
N ASP A 62 8.51 -2.39 -8.87
CA ASP A 62 7.96 -1.48 -9.89
C ASP A 62 6.46 -1.73 -10.09
N GLU A 63 6.07 -2.99 -10.19
CA GLU A 63 4.67 -3.37 -10.33
C GLU A 63 3.88 -3.00 -9.07
N ALA A 64 4.46 -3.27 -7.90
CA ALA A 64 3.83 -2.91 -6.64
C ALA A 64 3.61 -1.40 -6.55
N ALA A 65 4.61 -0.61 -6.92
CA ALA A 65 4.52 0.85 -6.87
C ALA A 65 3.41 1.37 -7.79
N ASP A 66 3.29 0.83 -8.99
CA ASP A 66 2.24 1.23 -9.92
C ASP A 66 0.85 0.99 -9.33
N ILE A 67 0.65 -0.17 -8.71
CA ILE A 67 -0.62 -0.50 -8.08
C ILE A 67 -0.91 0.45 -6.91
N ILE A 68 0.09 0.73 -6.09
CA ILE A 68 -0.07 1.63 -4.94
C ILE A 68 -0.46 3.03 -5.42
N ARG A 69 0.15 3.53 -6.50
CA ARG A 69 -0.21 4.84 -7.07
C ARG A 69 -1.67 4.86 -7.53
N GLN A 70 -2.13 3.79 -8.14
CA GLN A 70 -3.53 3.68 -8.58
C GLN A 70 -4.48 3.71 -7.39
N ILE A 71 -4.14 2.97 -6.34
CA ILE A 71 -4.96 2.91 -5.13
C ILE A 71 -5.02 4.28 -4.47
N VAL A 72 -3.89 4.95 -4.33
CA VAL A 72 -3.80 6.27 -3.69
C VAL A 72 -4.69 7.29 -4.40
N SER A 73 -4.77 7.22 -5.71
CA SER A 73 -5.60 8.16 -6.47
C SER A 73 -7.09 8.04 -6.15
N THR A 74 -7.51 6.93 -5.53
CA THR A 74 -8.91 6.70 -5.15
C THR A 74 -9.20 7.07 -3.69
N ILE A 75 -8.19 7.40 -2.91
CA ILE A 75 -8.34 7.79 -1.51
C ILE A 75 -8.77 9.25 -1.45
N GLU A 76 -9.85 9.50 -0.75
CA GLU A 76 -10.39 10.86 -0.59
C GLU A 76 -9.93 11.51 0.70
#